data_3aea8f7769ac14ba30846c2d337e8a1a
#
_entry.id   3aea8f7769ac14ba30846c2d337e8a1a
#
_cell.length_a   1.000
_cell.length_b   1.000
_cell.length_c   1.000
_cell.angle_alpha   90.00
_cell.angle_beta   90.00
_cell.angle_gamma   90.00
#
_symmetry.space_group_name_H-M   'P 1'
#
loop_
_entity.id
_entity.type
_entity.pdbx_description
1 polymer ?
#
loop_
_entity_poly.entity_id
_entity_poly.type
_entity_poly.pdbx_seq_one_letter_code
_entity_poly.pdbx_strand_id
1 'polypeptide(L)'
;MAEGPLAPPTEDGIPVDAHKKLIAYTIGPQDIDLTFRNRVAHENGWDLAKAERAVQEYKRFAYLCAHSRTPCTPSMEIDQVWHMHMTYTHDYWGRFCPDVLGYQLHHGPTEGGAEEDEKHVEQYDYTLRYYEQVFGRAPPSDLWPSTEERFSSFPHLQWVNLSDYSITPKSRIYMAIAVTAVVSFILGSLLPL
;
A
#
# COMPACT_ATOMS: atom_id res chain seq x y z
N MET A 1 33.16 6.34 -6.28
CA MET A 1 33.35 4.90 -6.48
C MET A 1 32.07 4.23 -5.96
N ALA A 2 31.25 3.72 -6.84
CA ALA A 2 30.05 3.01 -6.43
C ALA A 2 30.48 1.67 -5.80
N GLU A 3 30.22 1.49 -4.52
CA GLU A 3 30.35 0.18 -3.90
C GLU A 3 29.45 -0.80 -4.64
N GLY A 4 30.01 -1.94 -5.03
CA GLY A 4 29.29 -2.98 -5.74
C GLY A 4 28.16 -3.56 -4.87
N PRO A 5 27.24 -4.33 -5.48
CA PRO A 5 26.08 -4.86 -4.79
C PRO A 5 26.52 -5.66 -3.56
N LEU A 6 25.89 -5.38 -2.43
CA LEU A 6 26.01 -6.16 -1.20
C LEU A 6 25.79 -7.65 -1.51
N ALA A 7 26.58 -8.51 -0.86
CA ALA A 7 26.52 -9.95 -1.06
C ALA A 7 25.07 -10.48 -0.93
N PRO A 8 24.73 -11.53 -1.71
CA PRO A 8 23.43 -12.16 -1.56
C PRO A 8 23.25 -12.66 -0.12
N PRO A 9 21.98 -12.72 0.32
CA PRO A 9 21.66 -13.10 1.69
C PRO A 9 22.25 -14.46 2.07
N THR A 10 22.67 -14.60 3.33
CA THR A 10 22.99 -15.90 3.96
C THR A 10 21.74 -16.77 4.06
N GLU A 11 21.80 -18.01 4.50
CA GLU A 11 20.71 -19.01 4.51
C GLU A 11 19.35 -18.48 5.05
N ASP A 12 19.33 -17.34 5.76
CA ASP A 12 18.13 -16.61 6.19
C ASP A 12 17.84 -15.33 5.36
N GLY A 13 18.49 -15.19 4.24
CA GLY A 13 18.18 -14.20 3.20
C GLY A 13 18.57 -12.75 3.47
N ILE A 14 19.10 -12.37 4.64
CA ILE A 14 19.32 -10.96 4.99
C ILE A 14 20.58 -10.79 5.81
N PRO A 15 21.42 -9.74 5.59
CA PRO A 15 22.39 -9.32 6.58
C PRO A 15 21.65 -9.02 7.87
N VAL A 16 21.75 -9.92 8.83
CA VAL A 16 20.94 -9.97 10.05
C VAL A 16 20.90 -8.64 10.78
N ASP A 17 22.00 -7.88 10.75
CA ASP A 17 22.12 -6.62 11.49
C ASP A 17 21.47 -5.43 10.78
N ALA A 18 21.55 -5.32 9.45
CA ALA A 18 20.96 -4.23 8.69
C ALA A 18 19.42 -4.34 8.70
N HIS A 19 18.88 -5.54 8.52
CA HIS A 19 17.44 -5.77 8.61
C HIS A 19 16.90 -5.57 10.01
N LYS A 20 17.59 -6.06 11.06
CA LYS A 20 17.19 -5.82 12.45
C LYS A 20 17.14 -4.33 12.77
N LYS A 21 18.15 -3.57 12.37
CA LYS A 21 18.19 -2.12 12.55
C LYS A 21 17.00 -1.44 11.87
N LEU A 22 16.70 -1.82 10.63
CA LEU A 22 15.59 -1.27 9.85
C LEU A 22 14.23 -1.60 10.48
N ILE A 23 13.99 -2.85 10.85
CA ILE A 23 12.72 -3.27 11.46
C ILE A 23 12.51 -2.63 12.84
N ALA A 24 13.57 -2.48 13.63
CA ALA A 24 13.53 -1.84 14.94
C ALA A 24 13.41 -0.30 14.87
N TYR A 25 13.68 0.29 13.70
CA TYR A 25 13.63 1.75 13.55
C TYR A 25 12.22 2.29 13.81
N THR A 26 12.15 3.35 14.58
CA THR A 26 10.88 4.02 14.90
C THR A 26 10.79 5.34 14.15
N ILE A 27 9.78 5.49 13.32
CA ILE A 27 9.55 6.66 12.49
C ILE A 27 8.93 7.78 13.33
N GLY A 28 9.52 8.96 13.27
CA GLY A 28 9.01 10.15 13.91
C GLY A 28 9.03 10.12 15.45
N PRO A 29 8.48 11.15 16.11
CA PRO A 29 8.41 11.26 17.56
C PRO A 29 7.42 10.26 18.14
N GLN A 30 7.74 9.76 19.36
CA GLN A 30 6.91 8.76 20.06
C GLN A 30 6.11 9.37 21.23
N ASP A 31 6.56 10.50 21.78
CA ASP A 31 5.92 11.15 22.94
C ASP A 31 4.83 12.14 22.50
N ILE A 32 3.99 11.70 21.56
CA ILE A 32 2.87 12.48 21.01
C ILE A 32 1.65 11.59 20.82
N ASP A 33 0.46 12.16 20.90
CA ASP A 33 -0.80 11.44 20.75
C ASP A 33 -0.92 10.80 19.35
N LEU A 34 -0.56 11.52 18.29
CA LEU A 34 -0.63 11.08 16.92
C LEU A 34 0.75 10.61 16.44
N THR A 35 1.24 9.49 16.96
CA THR A 35 2.46 8.84 16.47
C THR A 35 2.36 8.48 15.00
N PHE A 36 3.48 8.15 14.33
CA PHE A 36 3.47 7.77 12.92
C PHE A 36 2.46 6.66 12.61
N ARG A 37 2.47 5.57 13.38
CA ARG A 37 1.51 4.46 13.24
C ARG A 37 0.06 4.92 13.41
N ASN A 38 -0.21 5.74 14.44
CA ASN A 38 -1.56 6.24 14.70
C ASN A 38 -2.06 7.14 13.55
N ARG A 39 -1.16 7.94 12.97
CA ARG A 39 -1.46 8.76 11.79
C ARG A 39 -1.75 7.91 10.56
N VAL A 40 -0.94 6.88 10.29
CA VAL A 40 -1.19 5.92 9.20
C VAL A 40 -2.57 5.27 9.36
N ALA A 41 -2.90 4.82 10.57
CA ALA A 41 -4.22 4.25 10.86
C ALA A 41 -5.35 5.25 10.60
N HIS A 42 -5.22 6.44 11.14
CA HIS A 42 -6.24 7.50 11.02
C HIS A 42 -6.51 7.92 9.56
N GLU A 43 -5.44 8.23 8.81
CA GLU A 43 -5.59 8.76 7.46
C GLU A 43 -6.04 7.73 6.44
N ASN A 44 -5.79 6.44 6.70
CA ASN A 44 -6.25 5.36 5.82
C ASN A 44 -7.54 4.66 6.31
N GLY A 45 -8.09 5.06 7.45
CA GLY A 45 -9.25 4.39 8.03
C GLY A 45 -8.97 2.93 8.44
N TRP A 46 -7.71 2.62 8.81
CA TRP A 46 -7.28 1.28 9.24
C TRP A 46 -7.32 1.16 10.75
N ASP A 47 -7.47 -0.07 11.24
CA ASP A 47 -7.19 -0.36 12.64
C ASP A 47 -5.68 -0.30 12.92
N LEU A 48 -5.33 -0.16 14.21
CA LEU A 48 -3.94 -0.03 14.63
C LEU A 48 -3.09 -1.28 14.32
N ALA A 49 -3.69 -2.46 14.27
CA ALA A 49 -2.98 -3.70 13.98
C ALA A 49 -2.61 -3.78 12.49
N LYS A 50 -3.54 -3.40 11.58
CA LYS A 50 -3.24 -3.29 10.14
C LYS A 50 -2.19 -2.22 9.89
N ALA A 51 -2.31 -1.04 10.51
CA ALA A 51 -1.35 0.04 10.36
C ALA A 51 0.06 -0.36 10.83
N GLU A 52 0.18 -1.04 11.97
CA GLU A 52 1.47 -1.56 12.45
C GLU A 52 2.09 -2.55 11.46
N ARG A 53 1.32 -3.50 10.95
CA ARG A 53 1.81 -4.46 9.94
C ARG A 53 2.23 -3.75 8.65
N ALA A 54 1.45 -2.78 8.19
CA ALA A 54 1.77 -2.00 7.00
C ALA A 54 3.07 -1.19 7.15
N VAL A 55 3.32 -0.61 8.34
CA VAL A 55 4.59 0.06 8.65
C VAL A 55 5.77 -0.91 8.60
N GLN A 56 5.62 -2.12 9.11
CA GLN A 56 6.67 -3.14 9.04
C GLN A 56 6.89 -3.63 7.60
N GLU A 57 5.83 -3.81 6.81
CA GLU A 57 5.93 -4.17 5.40
C GLU A 57 6.54 -3.05 4.54
N TYR A 58 6.23 -1.79 4.84
CA TYR A 58 6.91 -0.65 4.22
C TYR A 58 8.43 -0.69 4.44
N LYS A 59 8.88 -0.99 5.66
CA LYS A 59 10.32 -1.11 5.94
C LYS A 59 10.96 -2.26 5.14
N ARG A 60 10.25 -3.39 5.00
CA ARG A 60 10.71 -4.50 4.13
C ARG A 60 10.79 -4.06 2.67
N PHE A 61 9.77 -3.34 2.18
CA PHE A 61 9.80 -2.78 0.84
C PHE A 61 10.99 -1.83 0.63
N ALA A 62 11.23 -0.91 1.57
CA ALA A 62 12.39 -0.02 1.50
C ALA A 62 13.71 -0.81 1.45
N TYR A 63 13.80 -1.92 2.21
CA TYR A 63 14.94 -2.84 2.14
C TYR A 63 15.09 -3.45 0.75
N LEU A 64 14.01 -3.94 0.14
CA LEU A 64 14.05 -4.48 -1.22
C LEU A 64 14.55 -3.44 -2.22
N CYS A 65 14.02 -2.21 -2.15
CA CYS A 65 14.46 -1.12 -3.03
C CYS A 65 15.95 -0.82 -2.91
N ALA A 66 16.50 -0.85 -1.70
CA ALA A 66 17.91 -0.57 -1.46
C ALA A 66 18.85 -1.67 -1.95
N HIS A 67 18.35 -2.91 -2.09
CA HIS A 67 19.18 -4.09 -2.41
C HIS A 67 18.86 -4.71 -3.78
N SER A 68 17.82 -4.25 -4.44
CA SER A 68 17.43 -4.70 -5.77
C SER A 68 18.22 -3.97 -6.86
N ARG A 69 18.55 -4.68 -7.94
CA ARG A 69 19.06 -4.09 -9.18
C ARG A 69 17.95 -3.63 -10.13
N THR A 70 16.75 -4.17 -9.94
CA THR A 70 15.55 -3.81 -10.70
C THR A 70 14.68 -2.93 -9.82
N PRO A 71 14.11 -1.83 -10.34
CA PRO A 71 13.18 -1.02 -9.58
C PRO A 71 12.03 -1.86 -9.00
N CYS A 72 11.68 -1.59 -7.74
CA CYS A 72 10.57 -2.23 -7.06
C CYS A 72 9.36 -1.28 -7.03
N THR A 73 8.18 -1.84 -7.24
CA THR A 73 6.90 -1.11 -7.13
C THR A 73 6.15 -1.59 -5.89
N PRO A 74 5.62 -0.70 -5.04
CA PRO A 74 4.88 -1.07 -3.85
C PRO A 74 3.43 -1.47 -4.17
N SER A 75 2.76 -2.14 -3.22
CA SER A 75 1.30 -2.18 -3.20
C SER A 75 0.73 -0.80 -2.88
N MET A 76 -0.58 -0.60 -3.06
CA MET A 76 -1.22 0.67 -2.71
C MET A 76 -1.14 0.96 -1.21
N GLU A 77 -1.31 -0.06 -0.38
CA GLU A 77 -1.20 0.06 1.07
C GLU A 77 0.21 0.48 1.51
N ILE A 78 1.21 -0.11 0.91
CA ILE A 78 2.61 0.21 1.24
C ILE A 78 3.00 1.58 0.71
N ASP A 79 2.50 1.95 -0.44
CA ASP A 79 2.69 3.28 -1.04
C ASP A 79 2.11 4.39 -0.15
N GLN A 80 0.92 4.19 0.43
CA GLN A 80 0.32 5.13 1.39
C GLN A 80 1.23 5.35 2.62
N VAL A 81 1.82 4.28 3.15
CA VAL A 81 2.76 4.39 4.28
C VAL A 81 4.03 5.14 3.87
N TRP A 82 4.54 4.86 2.67
CA TRP A 82 5.73 5.54 2.14
C TRP A 82 5.47 7.02 1.93
N HIS A 83 4.37 7.39 1.28
CA HIS A 83 3.93 8.78 1.11
C HIS A 83 3.84 9.50 2.47
N MET A 84 3.23 8.86 3.46
CA MET A 84 3.16 9.40 4.81
C MET A 84 4.55 9.65 5.40
N HIS A 85 5.49 8.69 5.27
CA HIS A 85 6.85 8.85 5.79
C HIS A 85 7.59 10.00 5.09
N MET A 86 7.41 10.19 3.80
CA MET A 86 8.02 11.32 3.07
C MET A 86 7.56 12.68 3.59
N THR A 87 6.38 12.78 4.23
CA THR A 87 5.95 14.03 4.88
C THR A 87 6.73 14.32 6.15
N TYR A 88 7.36 13.34 6.77
CA TYR A 88 8.30 13.48 7.89
C TYR A 88 9.71 13.78 7.38
N THR A 89 9.87 14.86 6.62
CA THR A 89 11.07 15.15 5.82
C THR A 89 12.38 15.12 6.60
N HIS A 90 12.39 15.63 7.85
CA HIS A 90 13.57 15.57 8.72
C HIS A 90 13.94 14.15 9.14
N ASP A 91 12.95 13.29 9.35
CA ASP A 91 13.16 11.88 9.66
C ASP A 91 13.60 11.14 8.40
N TYR A 92 12.83 11.26 7.32
CA TYR A 92 13.05 10.55 6.08
C TYR A 92 14.43 10.81 5.46
N TRP A 93 14.75 12.09 5.21
CA TRP A 93 16.00 12.47 4.56
C TRP A 93 17.19 12.61 5.52
N GLY A 94 16.92 12.97 6.79
CA GLY A 94 17.98 13.23 7.76
C GLY A 94 18.42 12.01 8.58
N ARG A 95 17.62 10.96 8.65
CA ARG A 95 17.88 9.78 9.49
C ARG A 95 17.61 8.46 8.78
N PHE A 96 16.38 8.28 8.27
CA PHE A 96 15.97 6.99 7.71
C PHE A 96 16.80 6.60 6.49
N CYS A 97 16.84 7.43 5.47
CA CYS A 97 17.60 7.14 4.26
C CYS A 97 19.10 7.00 4.51
N PRO A 98 19.80 7.99 5.13
CA PRO A 98 21.26 7.92 5.28
C PRO A 98 21.71 6.93 6.36
N ASP A 99 21.07 6.92 7.53
CA ASP A 99 21.61 6.23 8.71
C ASP A 99 21.04 4.83 8.90
N VAL A 100 19.81 4.58 8.42
CA VAL A 100 19.10 3.32 8.64
C VAL A 100 19.11 2.46 7.39
N LEU A 101 18.72 3.05 6.25
CA LEU A 101 18.63 2.34 4.98
C LEU A 101 19.97 2.30 4.24
N GLY A 102 20.82 3.32 4.41
CA GLY A 102 22.06 3.49 3.66
C GLY A 102 21.83 3.78 2.17
N TYR A 103 20.63 4.20 1.80
CA TYR A 103 20.19 4.40 0.44
C TYR A 103 19.24 5.59 0.32
N GLN A 104 19.41 6.41 -0.71
CA GLN A 104 18.51 7.52 -1.00
C GLN A 104 17.28 6.99 -1.76
N LEU A 105 16.23 6.67 -1.04
CA LEU A 105 15.03 6.10 -1.61
C LEU A 105 14.11 7.22 -2.13
N HIS A 106 14.20 7.46 -3.45
CA HIS A 106 13.38 8.47 -4.13
C HIS A 106 12.05 7.89 -4.60
N HIS A 107 10.99 8.67 -4.45
CA HIS A 107 9.66 8.40 -5.01
C HIS A 107 9.40 9.41 -6.13
N GLY A 108 9.12 8.92 -7.33
CA GLY A 108 8.76 9.74 -8.48
C GLY A 108 7.30 9.50 -8.88
N PRO A 109 6.61 10.52 -9.41
CA PRO A 109 5.31 10.29 -10.04
C PRO A 109 5.47 9.45 -11.30
N THR A 110 4.43 8.70 -11.66
CA THR A 110 4.36 8.03 -12.96
C THR A 110 4.31 9.06 -14.09
N GLU A 111 4.95 8.77 -15.20
CA GLU A 111 4.87 9.59 -16.41
C GLU A 111 3.55 9.37 -17.16
N GLY A 112 2.81 8.29 -16.82
CA GLY A 112 1.53 7.91 -17.42
C GLY A 112 1.68 7.25 -18.79
N GLY A 113 0.59 6.64 -19.25
CA GLY A 113 0.53 5.96 -20.54
C GLY A 113 0.68 4.44 -20.43
N ALA A 114 0.26 3.73 -21.50
CA ALA A 114 0.16 2.27 -21.48
C ALA A 114 1.50 1.55 -21.27
N GLU A 115 2.59 2.09 -21.78
CA GLU A 115 3.93 1.52 -21.60
C GLU A 115 4.39 1.63 -20.14
N GLU A 116 4.07 2.73 -19.48
CA GLU A 116 4.38 2.93 -18.06
C GLU A 116 3.51 2.06 -17.16
N ASP A 117 2.24 1.86 -17.53
CA ASP A 117 1.33 0.96 -16.84
C ASP A 117 1.83 -0.50 -16.91
N GLU A 118 2.24 -0.98 -18.09
CA GLU A 118 2.81 -2.31 -18.27
C GLU A 118 4.10 -2.50 -17.46
N LYS A 119 4.98 -1.53 -17.51
CA LYS A 119 6.21 -1.50 -16.71
C LYS A 119 5.93 -1.60 -15.20
N HIS A 120 4.92 -0.89 -14.69
CA HIS A 120 4.54 -0.98 -13.29
C HIS A 120 3.98 -2.36 -12.91
N VAL A 121 3.22 -3.00 -13.80
CA VAL A 121 2.74 -4.38 -13.63
C VAL A 121 3.93 -5.34 -13.49
N GLU A 122 4.89 -5.27 -14.41
CA GLU A 122 6.08 -6.12 -14.39
C GLU A 122 6.96 -5.90 -13.15
N GLN A 123 7.16 -4.64 -12.76
CA GLN A 123 7.94 -4.28 -11.57
C GLN A 123 7.27 -4.75 -10.28
N TYR A 124 5.94 -4.68 -10.20
CA TYR A 124 5.20 -5.16 -9.05
C TYR A 124 5.29 -6.69 -8.92
N ASP A 125 5.09 -7.41 -10.01
CA ASP A 125 5.25 -8.86 -10.06
C ASP A 125 6.68 -9.28 -9.69
N TYR A 126 7.68 -8.56 -10.20
CA TYR A 126 9.06 -8.73 -9.77
C TYR A 126 9.21 -8.50 -8.25
N THR A 127 8.60 -7.45 -7.70
CA THR A 127 8.68 -7.12 -6.28
C THR A 127 8.14 -8.24 -5.41
N LEU A 128 7.01 -8.84 -5.76
CA LEU A 128 6.42 -9.97 -5.03
C LEU A 128 7.35 -11.19 -5.02
N ARG A 129 7.92 -11.54 -6.17
CA ARG A 129 8.87 -12.66 -6.28
C ARG A 129 10.16 -12.37 -5.51
N TYR A 130 10.68 -11.15 -5.61
CA TYR A 130 11.90 -10.76 -4.90
C TYR A 130 11.68 -10.71 -3.39
N TYR A 131 10.49 -10.30 -2.94
CA TYR A 131 10.10 -10.39 -1.54
C TYR A 131 10.18 -11.83 -1.02
N GLU A 132 9.58 -12.78 -1.74
CA GLU A 132 9.62 -14.19 -1.35
C GLU A 132 11.05 -14.76 -1.34
N GLN A 133 11.84 -14.41 -2.35
CA GLN A 133 13.24 -14.80 -2.42
C GLN A 133 14.06 -14.26 -1.24
N VAL A 134 13.85 -13.01 -0.85
CA VAL A 134 14.62 -12.35 0.21
C VAL A 134 14.16 -12.77 1.61
N PHE A 135 12.85 -12.87 1.83
CA PHE A 135 12.30 -13.13 3.16
C PHE A 135 11.88 -14.58 3.40
N GLY A 136 12.05 -15.47 2.41
CA GLY A 136 11.73 -16.90 2.52
C GLY A 136 10.25 -17.21 2.70
N ARG A 137 9.37 -16.24 2.45
CA ARG A 137 7.92 -16.37 2.58
C ARG A 137 7.20 -15.40 1.65
N ALA A 138 5.99 -15.76 1.23
CA ALA A 138 5.14 -14.83 0.48
C ALA A 138 4.76 -13.61 1.35
N PRO A 139 4.63 -12.42 0.74
CA PRO A 139 4.14 -11.25 1.45
C PRO A 139 2.67 -11.45 1.89
N PRO A 140 2.21 -10.78 2.97
CA PRO A 140 0.82 -10.91 3.43
C PRO A 140 -0.16 -10.32 2.40
N SER A 141 -1.09 -11.15 1.91
CA SER A 141 -1.98 -10.81 0.79
C SER A 141 -2.93 -9.65 1.04
N ASP A 142 -3.24 -9.36 2.30
CA ASP A 142 -4.08 -8.21 2.67
C ASP A 142 -3.36 -6.85 2.61
N LEU A 143 -2.03 -6.87 2.46
CA LEU A 143 -1.19 -5.68 2.24
C LEU A 143 -0.47 -5.73 0.88
N TRP A 144 -0.35 -6.91 0.31
CA TRP A 144 0.28 -7.17 -0.97
C TRP A 144 -0.63 -8.07 -1.81
N PRO A 145 -1.68 -7.51 -2.43
CA PRO A 145 -2.55 -8.27 -3.31
C PRO A 145 -1.76 -8.87 -4.47
N SER A 146 -2.33 -9.85 -5.15
CA SER A 146 -1.73 -10.38 -6.39
C SER A 146 -1.61 -9.28 -7.44
N THR A 147 -0.73 -9.47 -8.42
CA THR A 147 -0.56 -8.54 -9.53
C THR A 147 -1.89 -8.30 -10.27
N GLU A 148 -2.65 -9.36 -10.48
CA GLU A 148 -3.97 -9.29 -11.10
C GLU A 148 -4.95 -8.44 -10.27
N GLU A 149 -5.04 -8.68 -8.97
CA GLU A 149 -5.92 -7.91 -8.06
C GLU A 149 -5.53 -6.44 -8.04
N ARG A 150 -4.22 -6.13 -7.92
CA ARG A 150 -3.73 -4.75 -7.83
C ARG A 150 -4.08 -3.93 -9.08
N PHE A 151 -3.95 -4.50 -10.28
CA PHE A 151 -4.10 -3.77 -11.53
C PHE A 151 -5.45 -3.97 -12.21
N SER A 152 -6.28 -4.95 -11.79
CA SER A 152 -7.62 -5.16 -12.36
C SER A 152 -8.71 -4.33 -11.70
N SER A 153 -8.52 -3.87 -10.47
CA SER A 153 -9.65 -3.53 -9.60
C SER A 153 -10.05 -2.06 -9.57
N PHE A 154 -9.16 -1.10 -9.86
CA PHE A 154 -9.51 0.32 -9.66
C PHE A 154 -8.78 1.25 -10.63
N PRO A 155 -9.32 1.48 -11.82
CA PRO A 155 -8.72 2.42 -12.76
C PRO A 155 -8.69 3.86 -12.23
N HIS A 156 -9.52 4.21 -11.24
CA HIS A 156 -9.61 5.59 -10.73
C HIS A 156 -10.01 5.64 -9.25
N LEU A 157 -9.03 5.77 -8.36
CA LEU A 157 -9.28 6.23 -7.01
C LEU A 157 -9.38 7.76 -7.02
N GLN A 158 -10.53 8.29 -6.61
CA GLN A 158 -10.73 9.72 -6.41
C GLN A 158 -11.01 10.03 -4.96
N TRP A 159 -10.35 11.07 -4.45
CA TRP A 159 -10.74 11.66 -3.17
C TRP A 159 -12.08 12.37 -3.35
N VAL A 160 -13.09 11.92 -2.62
CA VAL A 160 -14.42 12.55 -2.61
C VAL A 160 -14.75 13.03 -1.21
N ASN A 161 -15.39 14.19 -1.12
CA ASN A 161 -15.95 14.64 0.15
C ASN A 161 -17.21 13.80 0.43
N LEU A 162 -17.15 12.93 1.42
CA LEU A 162 -18.26 12.04 1.77
C LEU A 162 -19.52 12.79 2.23
N SER A 163 -19.41 14.05 2.66
CA SER A 163 -20.58 14.86 2.99
C SER A 163 -21.46 15.17 1.79
N ASP A 164 -20.91 15.11 0.58
CA ASP A 164 -21.59 15.38 -0.68
C ASP A 164 -22.23 14.11 -1.28
N TYR A 165 -22.03 12.96 -0.64
CA TYR A 165 -22.48 11.67 -1.13
C TYR A 165 -23.26 10.89 -0.07
N SER A 166 -24.32 10.23 -0.51
CA SER A 166 -25.03 9.23 0.29
C SER A 166 -24.50 7.84 -0.09
N ILE A 167 -23.73 7.21 0.82
CA ILE A 167 -23.21 5.87 0.60
C ILE A 167 -24.30 4.86 0.94
N THR A 168 -24.91 4.28 -0.10
CA THR A 168 -25.93 3.24 0.07
C THR A 168 -25.41 1.92 -0.50
N PRO A 169 -25.37 0.82 0.29
CA PRO A 169 -25.02 -0.49 -0.21
C PRO A 169 -25.86 -0.89 -1.42
N LYS A 170 -25.24 -1.42 -2.47
CA LYS A 170 -25.94 -1.85 -3.70
C LYS A 170 -27.12 -2.77 -3.42
N SER A 171 -27.01 -3.66 -2.42
CA SER A 171 -28.08 -4.55 -1.98
C SER A 171 -29.35 -3.80 -1.54
N ARG A 172 -29.21 -2.67 -0.84
CA ARG A 172 -30.37 -1.82 -0.43
C ARG A 172 -31.01 -1.13 -1.62
N ILE A 173 -30.20 -0.70 -2.58
CA ILE A 173 -30.69 -0.09 -3.82
C ILE A 173 -31.51 -1.12 -4.61
N TYR A 174 -30.96 -2.33 -4.81
CA TYR A 174 -31.69 -3.39 -5.52
C TYR A 174 -32.98 -3.82 -4.78
N MET A 175 -32.93 -3.86 -3.45
CA MET A 175 -34.11 -4.16 -2.64
C MET A 175 -35.20 -3.06 -2.80
N ALA A 176 -34.81 -1.80 -2.77
CA ALA A 176 -35.75 -0.68 -2.98
C ALA A 176 -36.37 -0.76 -4.38
N ILE A 177 -35.60 -1.01 -5.42
CA ILE A 177 -36.08 -1.18 -6.80
C ILE A 177 -37.08 -2.34 -6.88
N ALA A 178 -36.76 -3.49 -6.30
CA ALA A 178 -37.63 -4.69 -6.30
C ALA A 178 -38.96 -4.40 -5.58
N VAL A 179 -38.90 -3.77 -4.41
CA VAL A 179 -40.12 -3.41 -3.65
C VAL A 179 -40.99 -2.43 -4.46
N THR A 180 -40.37 -1.40 -5.07
CA THR A 180 -41.10 -0.44 -5.90
C THR A 180 -41.76 -1.11 -7.09
N ALA A 181 -41.08 -2.02 -7.76
CA ALA A 181 -41.60 -2.79 -8.89
C ALA A 181 -42.85 -3.63 -8.48
N VAL A 182 -42.73 -4.35 -7.35
CA VAL A 182 -43.87 -5.16 -6.82
C VAL A 182 -45.04 -4.30 -6.45
N VAL A 183 -44.84 -3.19 -5.75
CA VAL A 183 -45.90 -2.24 -5.37
C VAL A 183 -46.60 -1.67 -6.61
N SER A 184 -45.79 -1.24 -7.62
CA SER A 184 -46.34 -0.71 -8.87
C SER A 184 -47.16 -1.75 -9.63
N PHE A 185 -46.72 -2.99 -9.66
CA PHE A 185 -47.47 -4.10 -10.29
C PHE A 185 -48.80 -4.36 -9.60
N ILE A 186 -48.82 -4.40 -8.24
CA ILE A 186 -50.04 -4.59 -7.46
C ILE A 186 -51.02 -3.43 -7.67
N LEU A 187 -50.56 -2.18 -7.62
CA LEU A 187 -51.39 -1.01 -7.84
C LEU A 187 -51.94 -0.98 -9.26
N GLY A 188 -51.13 -1.32 -10.26
CA GLY A 188 -51.58 -1.40 -11.65
C GLY A 188 -52.63 -2.50 -11.89
N SER A 189 -52.58 -3.61 -11.17
CA SER A 189 -53.58 -4.68 -11.26
C SER A 189 -54.91 -4.39 -10.55
N LEU A 190 -54.92 -3.39 -9.68
CA LEU A 190 -56.12 -2.99 -8.93
C LEU A 190 -56.90 -1.86 -9.60
N LEU A 191 -56.39 -1.22 -10.64
CA LEU A 191 -57.09 -0.20 -11.41
C LEU A 191 -57.98 -0.89 -12.46
N PRO A 192 -59.34 -0.70 -12.42
CA PRO A 192 -60.19 -1.21 -13.47
C PRO A 192 -59.93 -0.48 -14.78
N LEU A 193 -59.91 -1.24 -15.89
CA LEU A 193 -59.91 -0.71 -17.27
C LEU A 193 -61.14 0.11 -17.54
#